data_4eeec541675b5db01a98594340106509
#
_entry.id   4eeec541675b5db01a98594340106509
#
_cell.length_a   1.000
_cell.length_b   1.000
_cell.length_c   1.000
_cell.angle_alpha   90.00
_cell.angle_beta   90.00
_cell.angle_gamma   90.00
#
_symmetry.space_group_name_H-M   'P 1'
#
loop_
_entity.id
_entity.type
_entity.pdbx_description
1 polymer ?
#
loop_
_entity_poly.entity_id
_entity_poly.type
_entity_poly.pdbx_seq_one_letter_code
_entity_poly.pdbx_strand_id
1 'polypeptide(L)'
;PYSSDSVNDTNIMAREDFLANIQQETFEEDDPFGDGFVEDDPFATFEEEDPFAEEEVVEETGPVFIPNREFSIFEIKEDLYFDRVHSRIYFDIQSVSMYLPGDSFYNNSGVEKPVASFRFIDLYNLFKSMPKESIW
;
A
#
# COMPACT_ATOMS: atom_id res chain seq x y z
N PRO A 1 -11.31 -4.30 -5.43
CA PRO A 1 -11.09 -4.33 -3.99
C PRO A 1 -12.30 -3.83 -3.22
N TYR A 2 -12.39 -4.19 -1.95
CA TYR A 2 -13.45 -3.82 -1.01
C TYR A 2 -12.82 -3.22 0.25
N SER A 3 -13.53 -2.31 0.90
CA SER A 3 -13.05 -1.60 2.10
C SER A 3 -13.17 -2.39 3.40
N SER A 4 -13.83 -3.56 3.37
CA SER A 4 -13.99 -4.44 4.52
C SER A 4 -14.03 -5.91 4.10
N ASP A 5 -13.93 -6.82 5.07
CA ASP A 5 -14.06 -8.27 4.89
C ASP A 5 -15.45 -8.70 4.41
N SER A 6 -16.44 -7.82 4.53
CA SER A 6 -17.80 -8.01 4.00
C SER A 6 -17.84 -7.55 2.54
N VAL A 7 -17.46 -8.44 1.64
CA VAL A 7 -17.32 -8.18 0.19
C VAL A 7 -18.69 -8.13 -0.52
N ASN A 8 -19.37 -7.03 -0.39
CA ASN A 8 -20.66 -6.77 -1.03
C ASN A 8 -20.62 -5.46 -1.85
N ASP A 9 -21.63 -5.24 -2.67
CA ASP A 9 -21.67 -4.11 -3.59
C ASP A 9 -21.68 -2.73 -2.90
N THR A 10 -21.99 -2.68 -1.60
CA THR A 10 -21.99 -1.44 -0.83
C THR A 10 -20.59 -1.05 -0.32
N ASN A 11 -19.66 -2.01 -0.29
CA ASN A 11 -18.31 -1.84 0.25
C ASN A 11 -17.23 -1.83 -0.84
N ILE A 12 -17.61 -1.58 -2.09
CA ILE A 12 -16.65 -1.47 -3.18
C ILE A 12 -15.76 -0.26 -2.93
N MET A 13 -14.46 -0.51 -2.87
CA MET A 13 -13.43 0.52 -2.72
C MET A 13 -13.14 1.16 -4.08
N ALA A 14 -13.06 2.48 -4.15
CA ALA A 14 -12.61 3.17 -5.34
C ALA A 14 -11.15 2.83 -5.66
N ARG A 15 -10.77 2.93 -6.93
CA ARG A 15 -9.38 2.66 -7.34
C ARG A 15 -8.41 3.63 -6.67
N GLU A 16 -8.81 4.87 -6.52
CA GLU A 16 -8.01 5.93 -5.91
C GLU A 16 -7.73 5.64 -4.44
N ASP A 17 -8.75 5.19 -3.69
CA ASP A 17 -8.60 4.80 -2.27
C ASP A 17 -7.67 3.59 -2.12
N PHE A 18 -7.77 2.62 -3.02
CA PHE A 18 -6.87 1.47 -3.02
C PHE A 18 -5.42 1.90 -3.29
N LEU A 19 -5.20 2.76 -4.28
CA LEU A 19 -3.86 3.27 -4.60
C LEU A 19 -3.29 4.08 -3.43
N ALA A 20 -4.11 4.89 -2.76
CA ALA A 20 -3.70 5.63 -1.57
C ALA A 20 -3.26 4.69 -0.42
N ASN A 21 -3.97 3.56 -0.24
CA ASN A 21 -3.63 2.59 0.81
C ASN A 21 -2.30 1.85 0.58
N ILE A 22 -1.86 1.72 -0.68
CA ILE A 22 -0.60 1.07 -1.05
C ILE A 22 0.52 2.06 -1.39
N GLN A 23 0.23 3.35 -1.34
CA GLN A 23 1.22 4.41 -1.55
C GLN A 23 1.96 4.67 -0.24
N GLN A 24 3.26 4.91 -0.33
CA GLN A 24 4.05 5.37 0.80
C GLN A 24 3.58 6.76 1.22
N GLU A 25 3.30 6.93 2.50
CA GLU A 25 3.07 8.26 3.07
C GLU A 25 4.41 9.01 3.01
N THR A 26 4.53 9.97 2.10
CA THR A 26 5.64 10.91 2.14
C THR A 26 5.36 11.85 3.29
N PHE A 27 6.17 11.78 4.34
CA PHE A 27 6.22 12.89 5.27
C PHE A 27 6.82 14.06 4.51
N GLU A 28 6.04 15.06 4.23
CA GLU A 28 6.60 16.40 4.07
C GLU A 28 7.22 16.68 5.44
N GLU A 29 8.55 16.60 5.54
CA GLU A 29 9.25 17.17 6.67
C GLU A 29 8.88 18.64 6.62
N ASP A 30 7.86 19.01 7.41
CA ASP A 30 7.65 20.37 7.83
C ASP A 30 8.92 20.70 8.65
N ASP A 31 9.95 21.20 7.96
CA ASP A 31 11.15 21.69 8.62
C ASP A 31 10.74 22.96 9.36
N PRO A 32 10.46 22.87 10.70
CA PRO A 32 10.03 24.04 11.46
C PRO A 32 11.15 25.10 11.59
N PHE A 33 12.34 24.83 11.03
CA PHE A 33 13.49 25.71 11.00
C PHE A 33 13.90 26.13 9.59
N GLY A 34 13.16 25.71 8.54
CA GLY A 34 13.55 25.84 7.13
C GLY A 34 13.33 27.22 6.50
N ASP A 35 12.77 28.21 7.17
CA ASP A 35 12.63 29.52 6.56
C ASP A 35 12.61 30.65 7.59
N GLY A 36 13.76 31.15 7.98
CA GLY A 36 13.77 32.32 8.83
C GLY A 36 15.11 32.84 9.35
N PHE A 37 16.20 32.17 9.09
CA PHE A 37 17.49 32.73 9.45
C PHE A 37 18.21 33.31 8.21
N VAL A 38 17.73 34.47 7.77
CA VAL A 38 18.56 35.33 6.91
C VAL A 38 19.57 35.99 7.83
N GLU A 39 20.70 35.31 8.09
CA GLU A 39 21.88 36.01 8.55
C GLU A 39 22.32 36.98 7.45
N ASP A 40 22.20 38.24 7.77
CA ASP A 40 22.84 39.33 7.04
C ASP A 40 24.34 39.11 7.14
N ASP A 41 24.89 38.21 6.31
CA ASP A 41 26.34 37.95 6.26
C ASP A 41 26.97 39.09 5.45
N PRO A 42 27.70 40.00 6.10
CA PRO A 42 28.37 41.12 5.40
C PRO A 42 29.49 40.66 4.47
N PHE A 43 29.77 39.36 4.36
CA PHE A 43 30.80 38.78 3.50
C PHE A 43 30.25 38.04 2.28
N ALA A 44 28.93 38.02 2.03
CA ALA A 44 28.29 37.35 0.89
C ALA A 44 28.49 38.11 -0.44
N THR A 45 29.64 38.74 -0.68
CA THR A 45 30.01 39.33 -1.97
C THR A 45 31.18 38.57 -2.59
N PHE A 46 31.03 37.30 -2.81
CA PHE A 46 31.85 36.55 -3.77
C PHE A 46 30.96 35.72 -4.65
N GLU A 47 30.62 36.27 -5.81
CA GLU A 47 30.05 35.51 -6.91
C GLU A 47 31.15 34.60 -7.47
N GLU A 48 31.39 33.46 -6.81
CA GLU A 48 32.01 32.31 -7.44
C GLU A 48 30.90 31.53 -8.11
N GLU A 49 30.79 31.69 -9.42
CA GLU A 49 30.05 30.73 -10.25
C GLU A 49 30.67 29.36 -10.00
N ASP A 50 29.96 28.51 -9.20
CA ASP A 50 30.38 27.14 -9.00
C ASP A 50 30.17 26.39 -10.33
N PRO A 51 31.25 26.02 -11.06
CA PRO A 51 31.15 25.32 -12.34
C PRO A 51 30.66 23.87 -12.17
N PHE A 52 30.36 23.45 -10.96
CA PHE A 52 29.82 22.14 -10.58
C PHE A 52 28.44 22.22 -9.89
N ALA A 53 27.74 23.34 -10.03
CA ALA A 53 26.33 23.36 -9.74
C ALA A 53 25.66 22.34 -10.70
N GLU A 54 25.67 21.07 -10.31
CA GLU A 54 24.83 20.05 -10.91
C GLU A 54 23.41 20.60 -10.76
N GLU A 55 22.76 20.87 -11.90
CA GLU A 55 21.32 21.11 -11.92
C GLU A 55 20.70 19.94 -11.14
N GLU A 56 20.19 20.20 -9.93
CA GLU A 56 19.31 19.27 -9.28
C GLU A 56 18.16 19.02 -10.24
N VAL A 57 18.29 17.97 -11.02
CA VAL A 57 17.17 17.39 -11.74
C VAL A 57 16.20 16.99 -10.65
N VAL A 58 15.23 17.86 -10.41
CA VAL A 58 14.04 17.52 -9.63
C VAL A 58 13.35 16.44 -10.47
N GLU A 59 13.80 15.20 -10.29
CA GLU A 59 13.02 14.06 -10.75
C GLU A 59 11.66 14.23 -10.07
N GLU A 60 10.63 14.52 -10.85
CA GLU A 60 9.25 14.37 -10.41
C GLU A 60 9.10 12.89 -10.04
N THR A 61 9.47 12.56 -8.82
CA THR A 61 9.25 11.24 -8.26
C THR A 61 7.75 11.06 -8.15
N GLY A 62 7.19 10.37 -9.13
CA GLY A 62 5.79 9.96 -9.09
C GLY A 62 5.51 9.18 -7.78
N PRO A 63 4.24 8.87 -7.49
CA PRO A 63 3.87 8.24 -6.24
C PRO A 63 4.70 6.98 -6.00
N VAL A 64 5.40 6.93 -4.88
CA VAL A 64 6.18 5.76 -4.45
C VAL A 64 5.24 4.77 -3.79
N PHE A 65 5.21 3.53 -4.29
CA PHE A 65 4.37 2.48 -3.75
C PHE A 65 5.13 1.59 -2.78
N ILE A 66 4.41 1.11 -1.76
CA ILE A 66 4.93 0.15 -0.79
C ILE A 66 5.29 -1.14 -1.52
N PRO A 67 6.48 -1.72 -1.32
CA PRO A 67 6.88 -2.96 -1.96
C PRO A 67 5.94 -4.13 -1.63
N ASN A 68 5.61 -4.97 -2.60
CA ASN A 68 4.67 -6.09 -2.43
C ASN A 68 5.04 -7.04 -1.30
N ARG A 69 6.33 -7.21 -1.01
CA ARG A 69 6.84 -8.07 0.07
C ARG A 69 6.43 -7.62 1.48
N GLU A 70 6.05 -6.36 1.64
CA GLU A 70 5.63 -5.80 2.92
C GLU A 70 4.21 -6.24 3.30
N PHE A 71 3.38 -6.60 2.31
CA PHE A 71 2.03 -7.10 2.55
C PHE A 71 2.08 -8.59 2.87
N SER A 72 2.40 -8.93 4.11
CA SER A 72 2.64 -10.31 4.54
C SER A 72 1.50 -10.92 5.36
N ILE A 73 0.52 -10.11 5.78
CA ILE A 73 -0.61 -10.59 6.58
C ILE A 73 -1.86 -10.67 5.70
N PHE A 74 -2.44 -11.88 5.67
CA PHE A 74 -3.68 -12.16 4.95
C PHE A 74 -4.67 -12.82 5.88
N GLU A 75 -5.90 -12.30 5.91
CA GLU A 75 -7.03 -12.87 6.59
C GLU A 75 -7.95 -13.53 5.58
N ILE A 76 -8.33 -14.79 5.82
CA ILE A 76 -9.22 -15.56 4.97
C ILE A 76 -10.53 -15.75 5.70
N LYS A 77 -11.63 -15.31 5.09
CA LYS A 77 -12.98 -15.57 5.55
C LYS A 77 -13.57 -16.71 4.75
N GLU A 78 -14.00 -17.75 5.45
CA GLU A 78 -14.55 -18.94 4.85
C GLU A 78 -15.81 -19.42 5.56
N ASP A 79 -16.70 -20.05 4.80
CA ASP A 79 -17.86 -20.74 5.33
C ASP A 79 -17.58 -22.25 5.41
N LEU A 80 -17.93 -22.84 6.55
CA LEU A 80 -17.76 -24.26 6.80
C LEU A 80 -19.10 -24.99 6.64
N TYR A 81 -19.16 -25.96 5.74
CA TYR A 81 -20.33 -26.80 5.50
C TYR A 81 -20.03 -28.25 5.90
N PHE A 82 -20.92 -28.83 6.68
CA PHE A 82 -20.87 -30.25 7.02
C PHE A 82 -21.90 -31.05 6.23
N ASP A 83 -21.43 -31.92 5.34
CA ASP A 83 -22.27 -32.87 4.61
C ASP A 83 -22.56 -34.10 5.50
N ARG A 84 -23.79 -34.23 5.98
CA ARG A 84 -24.22 -35.32 6.84
C ARG A 84 -24.29 -36.67 6.11
N VAL A 85 -24.49 -36.65 4.80
CA VAL A 85 -24.64 -37.89 4.02
C VAL A 85 -23.31 -38.58 3.83
N HIS A 86 -22.27 -37.80 3.51
CA HIS A 86 -20.91 -38.30 3.25
C HIS A 86 -19.97 -38.13 4.43
N SER A 87 -20.42 -37.53 5.55
CA SER A 87 -19.61 -37.21 6.73
C SER A 87 -18.34 -36.43 6.38
N ARG A 88 -18.49 -35.42 5.52
CA ARG A 88 -17.37 -34.59 5.04
C ARG A 88 -17.59 -33.13 5.38
N ILE A 89 -16.47 -32.45 5.64
CA ILE A 89 -16.43 -31.00 5.83
C ILE A 89 -15.90 -30.36 4.55
N TYR A 90 -16.56 -29.29 4.11
CA TYR A 90 -16.16 -28.45 2.99
C TYR A 90 -15.96 -27.05 3.50
N PHE A 91 -14.91 -26.41 3.00
CA PHE A 91 -14.61 -25.00 3.24
C PHE A 91 -14.88 -24.23 1.95
N ASP A 92 -15.64 -23.17 2.06
CA ASP A 92 -15.94 -22.28 0.94
C ASP A 92 -15.37 -20.88 1.25
N ILE A 93 -14.28 -20.55 0.57
CA ILE A 93 -13.59 -19.28 0.79
C ILE A 93 -14.39 -18.16 0.15
N GLN A 94 -14.81 -17.20 0.97
CA GLN A 94 -15.60 -16.05 0.57
C GLN A 94 -14.73 -14.87 0.19
N SER A 95 -13.78 -14.50 1.05
CA SER A 95 -12.94 -13.35 0.84
C SER A 95 -11.53 -13.54 1.40
N VAL A 96 -10.60 -12.76 0.84
CA VAL A 96 -9.23 -12.61 1.31
C VAL A 96 -8.99 -11.14 1.55
N SER A 97 -8.59 -10.78 2.76
CA SER A 97 -8.23 -9.41 3.15
C SER A 97 -6.73 -9.31 3.33
N MET A 98 -6.15 -8.23 2.85
CA MET A 98 -4.72 -7.95 2.89
C MET A 98 -4.45 -6.83 3.88
N TYR A 99 -3.45 -7.02 4.73
CA TYR A 99 -3.02 -6.07 5.75
C TYR A 99 -1.55 -5.72 5.60
N LEU A 100 -1.21 -4.50 5.98
CA LEU A 100 0.14 -4.05 6.19
C LEU A 100 0.49 -4.29 7.67
N PRO A 101 1.57 -5.05 7.99
CA PRO A 101 1.97 -5.31 9.36
C PRO A 101 2.26 -4.04 10.16
N GLY A 102 2.01 -4.10 11.48
CA GLY A 102 2.27 -2.97 12.37
C GLY A 102 3.76 -2.64 12.56
N ASP A 103 4.65 -3.62 12.33
CA ASP A 103 6.10 -3.49 12.42
C ASP A 103 6.76 -3.14 11.07
N SER A 104 5.98 -3.00 10.00
CA SER A 104 6.50 -2.56 8.70
C SER A 104 7.04 -1.13 8.77
N PHE A 105 8.17 -0.88 8.12
CA PHE A 105 8.74 0.46 7.96
C PHE A 105 7.76 1.48 7.36
N TYR A 106 6.83 1.00 6.55
CA TYR A 106 5.80 1.81 5.86
C TYR A 106 4.53 2.01 6.68
N ASN A 107 4.50 1.52 7.92
CA ASN A 107 3.33 1.62 8.79
C ASN A 107 3.69 2.35 10.09
N ASN A 108 3.32 3.61 10.15
CA ASN A 108 3.64 4.46 11.31
C ASN A 108 2.67 4.29 12.48
N SER A 109 1.58 3.55 12.29
CA SER A 109 0.56 3.38 13.33
C SER A 109 0.95 2.37 14.41
N GLY A 110 1.90 1.46 14.12
CA GLY A 110 2.26 0.36 15.00
C GLY A 110 1.18 -0.73 15.14
N VAL A 111 0.08 -0.60 14.39
CA VAL A 111 -1.04 -1.55 14.36
C VAL A 111 -1.24 -2.04 12.92
N GLU A 112 -1.71 -3.27 12.74
CA GLU A 112 -2.03 -3.80 11.41
C GLU A 112 -3.02 -2.88 10.67
N LYS A 113 -2.62 -2.39 9.49
CA LYS A 113 -3.43 -1.50 8.66
C LYS A 113 -4.13 -2.32 7.58
N PRO A 114 -5.47 -2.33 7.54
CA PRO A 114 -6.19 -2.99 6.45
C PRO A 114 -5.96 -2.23 5.14
N VAL A 115 -5.59 -2.94 4.09
CA VAL A 115 -5.31 -2.37 2.77
C VAL A 115 -6.51 -2.52 1.85
N ALA A 116 -6.95 -3.75 1.65
CA ALA A 116 -8.12 -4.08 0.85
C ALA A 116 -8.57 -5.52 1.07
N SER A 117 -9.85 -5.78 0.81
CA SER A 117 -10.42 -7.11 0.75
C SER A 117 -10.83 -7.45 -0.68
N PHE A 118 -10.81 -8.73 -1.02
CA PHE A 118 -11.10 -9.24 -2.35
C PHE A 118 -12.05 -10.43 -2.25
N ARG A 119 -13.03 -10.55 -3.15
CA ARG A 119 -13.79 -11.79 -3.31
C ARG A 119 -12.86 -12.89 -3.83
N PHE A 120 -12.90 -14.04 -3.21
CA PHE A 120 -12.05 -15.16 -3.63
C PHE A 120 -12.31 -15.58 -5.08
N ILE A 121 -13.58 -15.59 -5.49
CA ILE A 121 -13.93 -15.96 -6.87
C ILE A 121 -13.32 -15.03 -7.92
N ASP A 122 -13.21 -13.74 -7.61
CA ASP A 122 -12.61 -12.76 -8.52
C ASP A 122 -11.08 -12.94 -8.60
N LEU A 123 -10.43 -13.20 -7.46
CA LEU A 123 -9.01 -13.55 -7.41
C LEU A 123 -8.72 -14.84 -8.19
N TYR A 124 -9.53 -15.87 -7.98
CA TYR A 124 -9.40 -17.15 -8.69
C TYR A 124 -9.47 -16.96 -10.21
N ASN A 125 -10.46 -16.20 -10.69
CA ASN A 125 -10.64 -15.92 -12.11
C ASN A 125 -9.48 -15.10 -12.67
N LEU A 126 -8.98 -14.12 -11.91
CA LEU A 126 -7.82 -13.31 -12.27
C LEU A 126 -6.58 -14.19 -12.45
N PHE A 127 -6.23 -15.00 -11.46
CA PHE A 127 -5.06 -15.89 -11.50
C PHE A 127 -5.17 -16.92 -12.62
N LYS A 128 -6.36 -17.45 -12.86
CA LYS A 128 -6.61 -18.36 -13.97
C LYS A 128 -6.42 -17.70 -15.35
N SER A 129 -6.69 -16.40 -15.46
CA SER A 129 -6.49 -15.64 -16.69
C SER A 129 -5.01 -15.31 -16.96
N MET A 130 -4.16 -15.32 -15.91
CA MET A 130 -2.73 -14.98 -15.98
C MET A 130 -1.82 -16.14 -15.55
N PRO A 131 -1.88 -17.31 -16.23
CA PRO A 131 -1.18 -18.51 -15.74
C PRO A 131 0.35 -18.42 -15.81
N LYS A 132 0.91 -17.43 -16.50
CA LYS A 132 2.37 -17.20 -16.56
C LYS A 132 2.89 -16.35 -15.39
N GLU A 133 2.02 -15.59 -14.76
CA GLU A 133 2.37 -14.67 -13.68
C GLU A 133 1.94 -15.21 -12.31
N SER A 134 0.94 -16.10 -12.32
CA SER A 134 0.46 -16.78 -11.11
C SER A 134 1.08 -18.17 -10.99
N ILE A 135 1.54 -18.50 -9.79
CA ILE A 135 2.00 -19.85 -9.43
C ILE A 135 0.79 -20.60 -8.85
N TRP A 136 0.06 -21.29 -9.72
CA TRP A 136 -1.01 -22.21 -9.34
C TRP A 136 -0.59 -23.63 -9.62
#